data_ce535f6513da076c66177ff43780d9cf
#
_entry.id   ce535f6513da076c66177ff43780d9cf
#
_cell.length_a   1.000
_cell.length_b   1.000
_cell.length_c   1.000
_cell.angle_alpha   90.00
_cell.angle_beta   90.00
_cell.angle_gamma   90.00
#
_symmetry.space_group_name_H-M   'P 1'
#
loop_
_entity.id
_entity.type
_entity.pdbx_description
1 polymer ?
#
loop_
_entity_poly.entity_id
_entity_poly.type
_entity_poly.pdbx_seq_one_letter_code
_entity_poly.pdbx_strand_id
1 'polypeptide(L)' 'MTTPAQRSRSLLKARQLLVDLSNGNITKQQSKKAAKDILRHFLWPCDLFQMATNCPDLFEDVTNDISQTEKNI' A
#
# COMPACT_ATOMS: atom_id res chain seq x y z
N MET A 1 13.77 9.05 4.14
CA MET A 1 13.70 7.61 4.40
C MET A 1 12.51 7.30 5.30
N THR A 2 11.76 6.26 4.97
CA THR A 2 10.54 5.92 5.71
C THR A 2 10.86 5.08 6.95
N THR A 3 10.32 5.47 8.10
CA THR A 3 10.48 4.71 9.34
C THR A 3 9.49 3.54 9.38
N PRO A 4 9.75 2.50 10.21
CA PRO A 4 8.79 1.41 10.37
C PRO A 4 7.41 1.89 10.81
N ALA A 5 7.35 2.89 11.70
CA ALA A 5 6.08 3.45 12.16
C ALA A 5 5.32 4.12 11.02
N GLN A 6 6.01 4.85 10.15
CA GLN A 6 5.39 5.49 8.99
C GLN A 6 4.84 4.46 8.01
N ARG A 7 5.57 3.36 7.79
CA ARG A 7 5.09 2.28 6.93
C ARG A 7 3.82 1.64 7.48
N SER A 8 3.80 1.37 8.78
CA SER A 8 2.62 0.78 9.42
C SER A 8 1.41 1.71 9.33
N ARG A 9 1.62 2.99 9.59
CA ARG A 9 0.55 3.99 9.51
C ARG A 9 0.02 4.11 8.08
N SER A 10 0.90 4.06 7.08
CA SER A 10 0.47 4.16 5.69
C SER A 10 -0.39 2.97 5.27
N LEU A 11 -0.10 1.77 5.77
CA LEU A 11 -0.93 0.59 5.53
C LEU A 11 -2.32 0.78 6.10
N LEU A 12 -2.43 1.26 7.34
CA LEU A 12 -3.73 1.50 7.98
C LEU A 12 -4.50 2.59 7.25
N LYS A 13 -3.82 3.66 6.84
CA LYS A 13 -4.45 4.74 6.08
C LYS A 13 -4.92 4.26 4.72
N ALA A 14 -4.15 3.41 4.06
CA ALA A 14 -4.55 2.83 2.78
C ALA A 14 -5.82 2.00 2.91
N ARG A 15 -5.91 1.19 3.97
CA ARG A 15 -7.10 0.41 4.24
C ARG A 15 -8.31 1.32 4.46
N GLN A 16 -8.14 2.38 5.26
CA GLN A 16 -9.22 3.32 5.52
C GLN A 16 -9.67 4.03 4.24
N LEU A 17 -8.73 4.42 3.38
CA LEU A 17 -9.05 5.03 2.10
C LEU A 17 -9.89 4.09 1.23
N LEU A 18 -9.52 2.82 1.17
CA LEU A 18 -10.26 1.84 0.41
C LEU A 18 -11.68 1.63 0.96
N VAL A 19 -11.82 1.62 2.28
CA VAL A 19 -13.14 1.53 2.92
C VAL A 19 -13.99 2.74 2.54
N ASP A 20 -13.42 3.95 2.63
CA ASP A 20 -14.14 5.18 2.30
C ASP A 20 -14.57 5.23 0.84
N LEU A 21 -13.71 4.78 -0.07
CA LEU A 21 -14.04 4.69 -1.49
C LEU A 21 -15.15 3.68 -1.74
N SER A 22 -15.08 2.54 -1.07
CA SER A 22 -16.10 1.49 -1.19
C SER A 22 -17.47 1.97 -0.76
N ASN A 23 -17.52 2.80 0.29
CA ASN A 23 -18.78 3.32 0.84
C ASN A 23 -19.23 4.62 0.18
N GLY A 24 -18.41 5.20 -0.70
CA GLY A 24 -18.73 6.46 -1.36
C GLY A 24 -18.67 7.67 -0.44
N ASN A 25 -17.95 7.58 0.67
CA ASN A 25 -17.87 8.64 1.68
C ASN A 25 -16.79 9.68 1.43
N ILE A 26 -16.05 9.55 0.32
CA ILE A 26 -14.93 10.44 0.04
C ILE A 26 -15.05 10.99 -1.37
N THR A 27 -14.69 12.27 -1.55
CA THR A 27 -14.72 12.91 -2.86
C THR A 27 -13.50 12.51 -3.69
N LYS A 28 -13.58 12.73 -5.01
CA LYS A 28 -12.46 12.46 -5.91
C LYS A 28 -11.21 13.23 -5.51
N GLN A 29 -11.35 14.51 -5.16
CA GLN A 29 -10.22 15.34 -4.76
C GLN A 29 -9.61 14.85 -3.44
N GLN A 30 -10.46 14.52 -2.48
CA GLN A 30 -10.01 14.01 -1.18
C GLN A 30 -9.28 12.69 -1.33
N SER A 31 -9.80 11.79 -2.19
CA SER A 31 -9.17 10.49 -2.40
C SER A 31 -7.81 10.63 -3.09
N LYS A 32 -7.69 11.56 -4.05
CA LYS A 32 -6.44 11.82 -4.74
C LYS A 32 -5.37 12.34 -3.78
N LYS A 33 -5.76 13.28 -2.92
CA LYS A 33 -4.85 13.86 -1.92
C LYS A 33 -4.41 12.81 -0.90
N ALA A 34 -5.36 12.03 -0.41
CA ALA A 34 -5.07 10.96 0.54
C ALA A 34 -4.15 9.90 -0.06
N ALA A 35 -4.38 9.52 -1.32
CA ALA A 35 -3.55 8.55 -2.00
C ALA A 35 -2.10 9.04 -2.14
N LYS A 36 -1.90 10.30 -2.49
CA LYS A 36 -0.55 10.88 -2.60
C LYS A 36 0.16 10.87 -1.26
N ASP A 37 -0.55 11.21 -0.18
CA ASP A 37 0.01 11.22 1.16
C ASP A 37 0.41 9.81 1.61
N ILE A 38 -0.46 8.84 1.35
CA ILE A 38 -0.19 7.44 1.69
C ILE A 38 1.02 6.90 0.93
N LEU A 39 1.08 7.17 -0.38
CA LEU A 39 2.18 6.67 -1.22
C LEU A 39 3.54 7.20 -0.79
N ARG A 40 3.57 8.35 -0.12
CA ARG A 40 4.82 8.94 0.36
C ARG A 40 5.59 7.97 1.27
N HIS A 41 4.88 7.18 2.06
CA HIS A 41 5.47 6.25 3.04
C HIS A 41 5.01 4.80 2.85
N PHE A 42 4.43 4.50 1.69
CA PHE A 42 3.92 3.17 1.45
C PHE A 42 5.06 2.17 1.20
N LEU A 43 4.74 0.90 1.29
CA LEU A 43 5.70 -0.18 1.12
C LEU A 43 6.26 -0.22 -0.30
N TRP A 44 7.57 -0.47 -0.39
CA TRP A 44 8.22 -0.80 -1.65
C TRP A 44 8.25 -2.31 -1.83
N PRO A 45 8.46 -2.82 -3.06
CA PRO A 45 8.56 -4.27 -3.27
C PRO A 45 9.61 -4.95 -2.39
N CYS A 46 10.72 -4.28 -2.09
CA CYS A 46 11.74 -4.83 -1.20
C CYS A 46 11.22 -5.01 0.22
N ASP A 47 10.32 -4.15 0.68
CA ASP A 47 9.70 -4.30 2.00
C ASP A 47 8.82 -5.53 2.05
N LEU A 48 8.07 -5.80 0.97
CA LEU A 48 7.25 -6.99 0.88
C LEU A 48 8.12 -8.25 0.90
N PHE A 49 9.25 -8.22 0.21
CA PHE A 49 10.19 -9.35 0.23
C PHE A 49 10.67 -9.64 1.65
N GLN A 50 11.01 -8.60 2.41
CA GLN A 50 11.42 -8.76 3.80
C GLN A 50 10.30 -9.32 4.67
N MET A 51 9.09 -8.82 4.48
CA MET A 51 7.92 -9.29 5.24
C MET A 51 7.63 -10.75 4.93
N ALA A 52 7.72 -11.15 3.66
CA ALA A 52 7.51 -12.54 3.26
C ALA A 52 8.59 -13.46 3.85
N THR A 53 9.82 -12.97 3.95
CA THR A 53 10.93 -13.72 4.53
C THR A 53 10.75 -13.92 6.04
N ASN A 54 10.32 -12.86 6.73
CA ASN A 54 10.19 -12.88 8.20
C ASN A 54 8.86 -13.46 8.68
N CYS A 55 7.81 -13.32 7.87
CA CYS A 55 6.45 -13.76 8.23
C CYS A 55 5.81 -14.51 7.07
N PRO A 56 6.35 -15.69 6.69
CA PRO A 56 5.85 -16.41 5.50
C PRO A 56 4.40 -16.88 5.62
N ASP A 57 3.88 -16.98 6.84
CA ASP A 57 2.49 -17.37 7.06
C ASP A 57 1.51 -16.24 6.74
N LEU A 58 1.99 -15.01 6.72
CA LEU A 58 1.15 -13.83 6.48
C LEU A 58 1.36 -13.21 5.11
N PHE A 59 2.58 -13.28 4.58
CA PHE A 59 2.93 -12.62 3.34
C PHE A 59 3.68 -13.54 2.39
N GLU A 60 3.36 -13.42 1.10
CA GLU A 60 4.08 -14.12 0.04
C GLU A 60 4.66 -13.07 -0.90
N ASP A 61 5.88 -13.34 -1.40
CA ASP A 61 6.51 -12.44 -2.35
C ASP A 61 5.93 -12.67 -3.75
N VAL A 62 5.05 -11.77 -4.16
CA VAL A 62 4.38 -11.84 -5.46
C VAL A 62 4.78 -10.66 -6.35
N THR A 63 5.94 -10.07 -6.10
CA THR A 63 6.37 -8.87 -6.81
C THR A 63 6.47 -9.07 -8.31
N ASN A 64 6.85 -10.25 -8.77
CA ASN A 64 6.92 -10.54 -10.20
C ASN A 64 5.55 -10.50 -10.88
N ASP A 65 4.52 -11.00 -10.20
CA ASP A 65 3.15 -10.99 -10.73
C ASP A 65 2.63 -9.57 -10.85
N ILE A 66 2.87 -8.76 -9.83
CA ILE A 66 2.42 -7.38 -9.79
C ILE A 66 3.14 -6.54 -10.83
N SER A 67 4.45 -6.77 -11.03
CA SER A 67 5.23 -6.05 -12.03
C SER A 67 4.67 -6.26 -13.43
N GLN A 68 4.24 -7.46 -13.76
CA GLN A 68 3.61 -7.76 -15.05
C GLN A 68 2.29 -7.03 -15.21
N THR A 69 1.50 -6.98 -14.14
CA THR A 69 0.22 -6.26 -14.13
C THR A 69 0.43 -4.77 -14.34
N GLU A 70 1.41 -4.18 -13.69
CA GLU A 70 1.70 -2.76 -13.77
C GLU A 70 2.09 -2.32 -15.17
N LYS A 71 2.77 -3.17 -15.93
CA LYS A 71 3.18 -2.86 -17.30
C LYS A 71 1.99 -2.65 -18.24
N ASN A 72 0.84 -3.16 -17.90
CA ASN A 72 -0.35 -3.09 -18.71
C ASN A 72 -1.23 -1.89 -18.37
N ILE A 73 -0.84 -1.13 -17.38
CA ILE A 73 -1.54 0.08 -16.97
C ILE A 73 -0.90 1.31 -17.60
#